data_6d3bd3176eb5d9eb873766cbd64e4560
#
_entry.id   6d3bd3176eb5d9eb873766cbd64e4560
#
_cell.length_a   1.000
_cell.length_b   1.000
_cell.length_c   1.000
_cell.angle_alpha   90.00
_cell.angle_beta   90.00
_cell.angle_gamma   90.00
#
_symmetry.space_group_name_H-M   'P 1'
#
loop_
_entity.id
_entity.type
_entity.pdbx_description
1 polymer ?
#
loop_
_entity_poly.entity_id
_entity_poly.type
_entity_poly.pdbx_seq_one_letter_code
_entity_poly.pdbx_strand_id
1 'polypeptide(L)'
;ITQAQNLPNNDKIAIKCGGWRRNVYHRQVLQSYDVENEKKLLNRLVDPELHKYVDHSQIIIFDIGHENGHSLGPTAEYQNELGVFKHIIEEHKANMFSIASIAELAKKEEKFTKEELKKIYASWIVETLFLRARPVFSQPHRMASLIEFNYLFENKVIWFDSNKKLHIDFDLIGMAAYRLLEETIRVQLSKTASNAKAFINRWAVWGEWSRHIADVQRELGVKPYIKIITNF
;
A
#
# COMPACT_ATOMS: atom_id res chain seq x y z
N ILE A 1 0.49 -14.66 -7.67
CA ILE A 1 1.96 -14.80 -7.63
C ILE A 1 2.44 -14.01 -6.45
N THR A 2 3.33 -14.59 -5.67
CA THR A 2 4.02 -13.94 -4.58
C THR A 2 5.08 -13.00 -5.15
N GLN A 3 4.98 -11.71 -4.89
CA GLN A 3 5.96 -10.71 -5.34
C GLN A 3 7.12 -10.57 -4.36
N ALA A 4 6.84 -10.73 -3.06
CA ALA A 4 7.85 -10.72 -2.01
C ALA A 4 7.46 -11.66 -0.87
N GLN A 5 8.39 -12.02 -0.01
CA GLN A 5 8.16 -12.88 1.17
C GLN A 5 9.13 -12.53 2.29
N ASN A 6 8.61 -12.52 3.51
CA ASN A 6 9.39 -12.49 4.74
C ASN A 6 9.34 -13.88 5.39
N LEU A 7 10.47 -14.55 5.51
CA LEU A 7 10.57 -15.94 5.99
C LEU A 7 11.54 -16.06 7.18
N PRO A 8 11.25 -16.91 8.14
CA PRO A 8 10.04 -17.72 8.31
C PRO A 8 8.85 -16.89 8.82
N ASN A 9 7.61 -17.27 8.46
CA ASN A 9 6.38 -16.63 8.91
C ASN A 9 6.01 -16.97 10.37
N ASN A 10 7.01 -17.15 11.22
CA ASN A 10 6.86 -17.49 12.63
C ASN A 10 7.97 -16.84 13.43
N ASP A 11 7.64 -15.90 14.30
CA ASP A 11 8.60 -15.13 15.08
C ASP A 11 9.48 -15.98 15.97
N LYS A 12 8.95 -17.03 16.60
CA LYS A 12 9.73 -17.93 17.46
C LYS A 12 10.80 -18.69 16.66
N ILE A 13 10.45 -19.10 15.42
CA ILE A 13 11.39 -19.75 14.52
C ILE A 13 12.41 -18.74 14.01
N ALA A 14 11.97 -17.55 13.61
CA ALA A 14 12.84 -16.49 13.14
C ALA A 14 13.90 -16.11 14.18
N ILE A 15 13.48 -15.86 15.42
CA ILE A 15 14.39 -15.54 16.52
C ILE A 15 15.38 -16.68 16.77
N LYS A 16 14.92 -17.94 16.77
CA LYS A 16 15.77 -19.13 16.95
C LYS A 16 16.79 -19.29 15.82
N CYS A 17 16.43 -18.91 14.59
CA CYS A 17 17.29 -19.01 13.40
C CYS A 17 18.15 -17.76 13.16
N GLY A 18 18.14 -16.77 14.06
CA GLY A 18 18.95 -15.57 13.95
C GLY A 18 18.34 -14.46 13.07
N GLY A 19 17.05 -14.51 12.80
CA GLY A 19 16.33 -13.45 12.09
C GLY A 19 15.46 -13.94 10.94
N TRP A 20 15.03 -12.98 10.12
CA TRP A 20 14.20 -13.21 8.94
C TRP A 20 15.00 -13.08 7.65
N ARG A 21 14.66 -13.88 6.66
CA ARG A 21 15.12 -13.71 5.29
C ARG A 21 14.01 -13.13 4.44
N ARG A 22 14.30 -12.03 3.74
CA ARG A 22 13.37 -11.37 2.82
C ARG A 22 13.76 -11.72 1.40
N ASN A 23 12.78 -12.19 0.63
CA ASN A 23 12.95 -12.47 -0.79
C ASN A 23 12.02 -11.54 -1.56
N VAL A 24 12.58 -10.72 -2.45
CA VAL A 24 11.83 -9.90 -3.38
C VAL A 24 12.06 -10.46 -4.79
N TYR A 25 10.97 -10.80 -5.47
CA TYR A 25 11.02 -11.44 -6.78
C TYR A 25 10.94 -10.38 -7.89
N HIS A 26 12.02 -9.65 -8.09
CA HIS A 26 12.10 -8.51 -9.00
C HIS A 26 11.50 -8.76 -10.39
N ARG A 27 11.81 -9.88 -11.03
CA ARG A 27 11.23 -10.22 -12.32
C ARG A 27 9.72 -10.42 -12.27
N GLN A 28 9.20 -10.99 -11.19
CA GLN A 28 7.76 -11.19 -11.03
C GLN A 28 7.04 -9.86 -10.82
N VAL A 29 7.62 -8.94 -10.05
CA VAL A 29 7.10 -7.59 -9.90
C VAL A 29 6.99 -6.91 -11.26
N LEU A 30 8.07 -6.89 -12.06
CA LEU A 30 8.06 -6.25 -13.38
C LEU A 30 7.16 -6.94 -14.40
N GLN A 31 7.08 -8.27 -14.38
CA GLN A 31 6.26 -9.04 -15.33
C GLN A 31 4.76 -9.05 -14.99
N SER A 32 4.43 -8.77 -13.75
CA SER A 32 3.02 -8.72 -13.32
C SER A 32 2.28 -7.47 -13.78
N TYR A 33 2.98 -6.54 -14.38
CA TYR A 33 2.51 -5.22 -14.72
C TYR A 33 1.86 -5.16 -16.10
N ASP A 34 0.63 -4.66 -16.15
CA ASP A 34 -0.10 -4.45 -17.40
C ASP A 34 -0.02 -2.98 -17.83
N VAL A 35 1.05 -2.67 -18.57
CA VAL A 35 1.38 -1.31 -19.04
C VAL A 35 0.21 -0.67 -19.81
N GLU A 36 -0.51 -1.44 -20.62
CA GLU A 36 -1.60 -0.88 -21.41
C GLU A 36 -2.82 -0.51 -20.57
N ASN A 37 -3.17 -1.37 -19.63
CA ASN A 37 -4.28 -1.09 -18.72
C ASN A 37 -3.95 0.06 -17.78
N GLU A 38 -2.70 0.17 -17.33
CA GLU A 38 -2.28 1.32 -16.53
C GLU A 38 -2.38 2.61 -17.31
N LYS A 39 -1.86 2.67 -18.54
CA LYS A 39 -1.98 3.86 -19.39
C LYS A 39 -3.43 4.32 -19.56
N LYS A 40 -4.36 3.38 -19.74
CA LYS A 40 -5.79 3.71 -19.81
C LYS A 40 -6.30 4.35 -18.52
N LEU A 41 -5.92 3.78 -17.36
CA LEU A 41 -6.31 4.30 -16.06
C LEU A 41 -5.67 5.66 -15.77
N LEU A 42 -4.36 5.82 -16.02
CA LEU A 42 -3.65 7.09 -15.90
C LEU A 42 -4.34 8.18 -16.71
N ASN A 43 -4.55 7.94 -18.00
CA ASN A 43 -5.20 8.89 -18.88
C ASN A 43 -6.61 9.28 -18.44
N ARG A 44 -7.32 8.37 -17.78
CA ARG A 44 -8.72 8.60 -17.39
C ARG A 44 -8.84 9.22 -16.00
N LEU A 45 -8.00 8.83 -15.06
CA LEU A 45 -8.15 9.15 -13.63
C LEU A 45 -7.09 10.09 -13.06
N VAL A 46 -5.91 10.20 -13.67
CA VAL A 46 -4.76 10.90 -13.07
C VAL A 46 -4.43 12.15 -13.85
N ASP A 47 -4.03 13.22 -13.15
CA ASP A 47 -3.54 14.43 -13.78
C ASP A 47 -2.34 14.13 -14.69
N PRO A 48 -2.34 14.62 -15.95
CA PRO A 48 -1.26 14.35 -16.91
C PRO A 48 0.15 14.74 -16.41
N GLU A 49 0.26 15.76 -15.56
CA GLU A 49 1.56 16.18 -15.00
C GLU A 49 2.16 15.13 -14.05
N LEU A 50 1.33 14.26 -13.48
CA LEU A 50 1.76 13.19 -12.61
C LEU A 50 2.24 11.94 -13.36
N HIS A 51 1.87 11.78 -14.64
CA HIS A 51 2.19 10.57 -15.41
C HIS A 51 3.71 10.29 -15.48
N LYS A 52 4.53 11.34 -15.55
CA LYS A 52 6.00 11.23 -15.56
C LYS A 52 6.61 10.65 -14.29
N TYR A 53 5.85 10.65 -13.20
CA TYR A 53 6.28 10.09 -11.91
C TYR A 53 5.81 8.66 -11.71
N VAL A 54 4.91 8.13 -12.53
CA VAL A 54 4.48 6.73 -12.42
C VAL A 54 5.50 5.85 -13.12
N ASP A 55 6.27 5.14 -12.31
CA ASP A 55 7.35 4.24 -12.75
C ASP A 55 7.25 2.93 -11.96
N HIS A 56 6.67 1.91 -12.59
CA HIS A 56 6.44 0.62 -11.96
C HIS A 56 7.70 -0.01 -11.34
N SER A 57 8.88 0.27 -11.89
CA SER A 57 10.12 -0.25 -11.34
C SER A 57 10.38 0.20 -9.90
N GLN A 58 9.80 1.32 -9.49
CA GLN A 58 9.95 1.89 -8.15
C GLN A 58 9.14 1.13 -7.07
N ILE A 59 8.15 0.33 -7.47
CA ILE A 59 7.36 -0.49 -6.53
C ILE A 59 8.23 -1.48 -5.75
N ILE A 60 9.33 -1.90 -6.33
CA ILE A 60 10.26 -2.80 -5.64
C ILE A 60 10.82 -2.19 -4.33
N ILE A 61 10.99 -0.87 -4.29
CA ILE A 61 11.46 -0.16 -3.10
C ILE A 61 10.38 -0.20 -2.03
N PHE A 62 9.13 0.00 -2.43
CA PHE A 62 7.99 -0.14 -1.54
C PHE A 62 7.86 -1.57 -1.01
N ASP A 63 7.96 -2.60 -1.87
CA ASP A 63 7.86 -4.00 -1.47
C ASP A 63 8.96 -4.39 -0.46
N ILE A 64 10.20 -3.92 -0.66
CA ILE A 64 11.29 -4.14 0.31
C ILE A 64 10.94 -3.53 1.68
N GLY A 65 10.43 -2.31 1.69
CA GLY A 65 9.99 -1.63 2.92
C GLY A 65 8.82 -2.36 3.59
N HIS A 66 7.86 -2.83 2.81
CA HIS A 66 6.69 -3.60 3.27
C HIS A 66 7.11 -4.90 3.98
N GLU A 67 7.97 -5.70 3.35
CA GLU A 67 8.47 -6.94 3.97
C GLU A 67 9.29 -6.68 5.25
N ASN A 68 10.00 -5.54 5.30
CA ASN A 68 10.65 -5.10 6.53
C ASN A 68 9.61 -4.74 7.61
N GLY A 69 8.51 -4.10 7.22
CA GLY A 69 7.42 -3.71 8.09
C GLY A 69 6.80 -4.88 8.86
N HIS A 70 6.72 -6.06 8.24
CA HIS A 70 6.23 -7.27 8.92
C HIS A 70 7.08 -7.70 10.12
N SER A 71 8.36 -7.42 10.11
CA SER A 71 9.29 -7.81 11.18
C SER A 71 9.35 -6.80 12.33
N LEU A 72 8.62 -5.70 12.24
CA LEU A 72 8.71 -4.58 13.17
C LEU A 72 7.35 -4.31 13.83
N GLY A 73 7.42 -3.73 15.03
CA GLY A 73 6.23 -3.41 15.81
C GLY A 73 5.82 -4.55 16.77
N PRO A 74 4.55 -4.56 17.21
CA PRO A 74 4.03 -5.52 18.18
C PRO A 74 4.17 -6.97 17.74
N THR A 75 4.51 -7.85 18.67
CA THR A 75 4.71 -9.29 18.43
C THR A 75 3.42 -10.01 18.01
N ALA A 76 3.54 -11.25 17.53
CA ALA A 76 2.41 -12.10 17.15
C ALA A 76 1.36 -12.28 18.26
N GLU A 77 1.75 -12.22 19.55
CA GLU A 77 0.80 -12.28 20.68
C GLU A 77 -0.18 -11.12 20.67
N TYR A 78 0.30 -9.88 20.41
CA TYR A 78 -0.56 -8.71 20.30
C TYR A 78 -1.50 -8.81 19.09
N GLN A 79 -1.01 -9.37 18.00
CA GLN A 79 -1.81 -9.51 16.78
C GLN A 79 -2.92 -10.55 16.93
N ASN A 80 -2.68 -11.64 17.66
CA ASN A 80 -3.69 -12.70 17.87
C ASN A 80 -4.94 -12.19 18.59
N GLU A 81 -4.81 -11.23 19.49
CA GLU A 81 -5.92 -10.59 20.21
C GLU A 81 -6.81 -9.73 19.29
N LEU A 82 -6.33 -9.36 18.09
CA LEU A 82 -7.14 -8.65 17.09
C LEU A 82 -8.13 -9.57 16.35
N GLY A 83 -8.06 -10.88 16.56
CA GLY A 83 -8.96 -11.87 15.95
C GLY A 83 -8.89 -11.88 14.43
N VAL A 84 -10.06 -11.87 13.79
CA VAL A 84 -10.18 -11.93 12.31
C VAL A 84 -9.61 -10.70 11.60
N PHE A 85 -9.37 -9.61 12.31
CA PHE A 85 -8.88 -8.35 11.75
C PHE A 85 -7.36 -8.28 11.66
N LYS A 86 -6.64 -9.20 12.31
CA LYS A 86 -5.19 -9.17 12.44
C LYS A 86 -4.44 -9.03 11.12
N HIS A 87 -4.85 -9.76 10.10
CA HIS A 87 -4.16 -9.73 8.81
C HIS A 87 -4.34 -8.39 8.08
N ILE A 88 -5.53 -7.78 8.16
CA ILE A 88 -5.78 -6.46 7.57
C ILE A 88 -4.91 -5.40 8.24
N ILE A 89 -4.87 -5.40 9.57
CA ILE A 89 -4.07 -4.46 10.36
C ILE A 89 -2.58 -4.67 10.10
N GLU A 90 -2.13 -5.92 9.98
CA GLU A 90 -0.73 -6.25 9.73
C GLU A 90 -0.24 -5.81 8.35
N GLU A 91 -1.01 -6.11 7.28
CA GLU A 91 -0.70 -5.66 5.93
C GLU A 91 -0.69 -4.14 5.82
N HIS A 92 -1.67 -3.50 6.45
CA HIS A 92 -1.73 -2.05 6.51
C HIS A 92 -0.53 -1.45 7.26
N LYS A 93 -0.16 -2.01 8.41
CA LYS A 93 1.05 -1.60 9.15
C LYS A 93 2.29 -1.72 8.28
N ALA A 94 2.47 -2.84 7.58
CA ALA A 94 3.62 -3.08 6.73
C ALA A 94 3.71 -2.05 5.59
N ASN A 95 2.58 -1.72 4.94
CA ASN A 95 2.51 -0.67 3.93
C ASN A 95 2.91 0.70 4.49
N MET A 96 2.33 1.11 5.61
CA MET A 96 2.63 2.42 6.20
C MET A 96 4.05 2.51 6.72
N PHE A 97 4.58 1.41 7.26
CA PHE A 97 5.98 1.33 7.65
C PHE A 97 6.91 1.54 6.45
N SER A 98 6.59 0.93 5.30
CA SER A 98 7.36 1.12 4.08
C SER A 98 7.45 2.60 3.71
N ILE A 99 6.31 3.28 3.54
CA ILE A 99 6.26 4.68 3.11
C ILE A 99 6.90 5.62 4.14
N ALA A 100 6.63 5.42 5.43
CA ALA A 100 7.24 6.23 6.49
C ALA A 100 8.77 6.07 6.54
N SER A 101 9.27 4.84 6.36
CA SER A 101 10.72 4.57 6.32
C SER A 101 11.39 5.18 5.10
N ILE A 102 10.75 5.12 3.92
CA ILE A 102 11.26 5.76 2.70
C ILE A 102 11.37 7.27 2.90
N ALA A 103 10.35 7.90 3.50
CA ALA A 103 10.37 9.32 3.82
C ALA A 103 11.51 9.69 4.78
N GLU A 104 11.73 8.86 5.81
CA GLU A 104 12.78 9.08 6.80
C GLU A 104 14.18 8.91 6.22
N LEU A 105 14.39 7.87 5.39
CA LEU A 105 15.65 7.65 4.68
C LEU A 105 15.96 8.79 3.71
N ALA A 106 14.95 9.32 3.02
CA ALA A 106 15.14 10.48 2.14
C ALA A 106 15.55 11.72 2.93
N LYS A 107 15.00 11.93 4.14
CA LYS A 107 15.26 13.09 4.97
C LYS A 107 16.61 13.02 5.69
N LYS A 108 16.96 11.87 6.28
CA LYS A 108 18.14 11.72 7.14
C LYS A 108 19.41 11.31 6.39
N GLU A 109 19.27 10.48 5.37
CA GLU A 109 20.40 9.85 4.72
C GLU A 109 20.59 10.27 3.27
N GLU A 110 19.72 11.16 2.79
CA GLU A 110 19.70 11.62 1.37
C GLU A 110 19.75 10.46 0.36
N LYS A 111 19.11 9.31 0.74
CA LYS A 111 19.13 8.09 -0.09
C LYS A 111 18.34 8.22 -1.38
N PHE A 112 17.41 9.18 -1.44
CA PHE A 112 16.57 9.41 -2.61
C PHE A 112 16.57 10.88 -2.97
N THR A 113 16.70 11.17 -4.26
CA THR A 113 16.41 12.50 -4.79
C THR A 113 14.92 12.81 -4.66
N LYS A 114 14.56 14.10 -4.73
CA LYS A 114 13.14 14.50 -4.71
C LYS A 114 12.34 13.86 -5.86
N GLU A 115 12.95 13.70 -7.03
CA GLU A 115 12.30 13.09 -8.18
C GLU A 115 12.09 11.58 -8.02
N GLU A 116 13.07 10.87 -7.48
CA GLU A 116 12.91 9.45 -7.15
C GLU A 116 11.83 9.23 -6.10
N LEU A 117 11.79 10.09 -5.07
CA LEU A 117 10.78 10.02 -4.03
C LEU A 117 9.36 10.22 -4.61
N LYS A 118 9.20 11.20 -5.51
CA LYS A 118 7.92 11.40 -6.21
C LYS A 118 7.53 10.18 -7.05
N LYS A 119 8.48 9.54 -7.72
CA LYS A 119 8.22 8.32 -8.49
C LYS A 119 7.78 7.16 -7.60
N ILE A 120 8.46 6.93 -6.47
CA ILE A 120 8.07 5.89 -5.52
C ILE A 120 6.64 6.13 -5.02
N TYR A 121 6.33 7.36 -4.60
CA TYR A 121 5.01 7.70 -4.06
C TYR A 121 3.90 7.63 -5.10
N ALA A 122 4.12 8.18 -6.30
CA ALA A 122 3.13 8.13 -7.38
C ALA A 122 2.82 6.70 -7.81
N SER A 123 3.87 5.88 -7.98
CA SER A 123 3.72 4.47 -8.36
C SER A 123 2.98 3.68 -7.29
N TRP A 124 3.34 3.87 -6.01
CA TRP A 124 2.61 3.25 -4.90
C TRP A 124 1.12 3.65 -4.89
N ILE A 125 0.82 4.95 -4.99
CA ILE A 125 -0.57 5.44 -4.97
C ILE A 125 -1.35 4.86 -6.15
N VAL A 126 -0.83 4.97 -7.35
CA VAL A 126 -1.53 4.53 -8.56
C VAL A 126 -1.75 3.02 -8.55
N GLU A 127 -0.71 2.24 -8.32
CA GLU A 127 -0.81 0.79 -8.40
C GLU A 127 -1.52 0.18 -7.21
N THR A 128 -1.13 0.58 -6.00
CA THR A 128 -1.65 -0.05 -4.79
C THR A 128 -3.07 0.40 -4.50
N LEU A 129 -3.32 1.70 -4.53
CA LEU A 129 -4.63 2.23 -4.14
C LEU A 129 -5.67 2.07 -5.24
N PHE A 130 -5.34 2.35 -6.51
CA PHE A 130 -6.33 2.27 -7.59
C PHE A 130 -6.67 0.85 -7.98
N LEU A 131 -5.68 -0.02 -8.09
CA LEU A 131 -5.90 -1.39 -8.52
C LEU A 131 -6.37 -2.31 -7.38
N ARG A 132 -5.94 -2.05 -6.14
CA ARG A 132 -6.19 -2.93 -5.00
C ARG A 132 -7.26 -2.43 -4.02
N ALA A 133 -7.51 -1.12 -3.94
CA ALA A 133 -8.47 -0.55 -2.99
C ALA A 133 -9.90 -1.05 -3.26
N ARG A 134 -10.35 -2.05 -2.50
CA ARG A 134 -11.67 -2.70 -2.59
C ARG A 134 -12.09 -3.22 -1.22
N PRO A 135 -13.39 -3.18 -0.87
CA PRO A 135 -13.89 -3.70 0.39
C PRO A 135 -14.03 -5.23 0.36
N VAL A 136 -12.93 -5.92 0.13
CA VAL A 136 -12.90 -7.39 0.11
C VAL A 136 -12.22 -7.90 1.38
N PHE A 137 -13.01 -8.19 2.40
CA PHE A 137 -12.52 -8.56 3.73
C PHE A 137 -11.61 -9.80 3.72
N SER A 138 -11.84 -10.76 2.84
CA SER A 138 -10.99 -11.94 2.66
C SER A 138 -9.66 -11.67 1.96
N GLN A 139 -9.41 -10.41 1.57
CA GLN A 139 -8.17 -9.98 0.89
C GLN A 139 -7.53 -8.82 1.67
N PRO A 140 -6.69 -9.12 2.68
CA PRO A 140 -6.12 -8.11 3.58
C PRO A 140 -5.45 -6.94 2.88
N HIS A 141 -4.66 -7.18 1.84
CA HIS A 141 -4.01 -6.11 1.06
C HIS A 141 -5.02 -5.13 0.42
N ARG A 142 -6.18 -5.62 -0.03
CA ARG A 142 -7.21 -4.71 -0.59
C ARG A 142 -7.87 -3.87 0.46
N MET A 143 -8.12 -4.46 1.62
CA MET A 143 -8.66 -3.70 2.75
C MET A 143 -7.64 -2.68 3.26
N ALA A 144 -6.36 -3.05 3.35
CA ALA A 144 -5.28 -2.13 3.69
C ALA A 144 -5.23 -0.96 2.71
N SER A 145 -5.21 -1.23 1.41
CA SER A 145 -5.20 -0.17 0.38
C SER A 145 -6.44 0.74 0.45
N LEU A 146 -7.61 0.19 0.81
CA LEU A 146 -8.82 1.01 0.97
C LEU A 146 -8.73 1.95 2.19
N ILE A 147 -8.17 1.47 3.31
CA ILE A 147 -7.88 2.27 4.50
C ILE A 147 -6.95 3.44 4.12
N GLU A 148 -5.86 3.14 3.44
CA GLU A 148 -4.83 4.09 3.02
C GLU A 148 -5.40 5.15 2.08
N PHE A 149 -6.16 4.74 1.06
CA PHE A 149 -6.80 5.65 0.12
C PHE A 149 -7.71 6.66 0.85
N ASN A 150 -8.60 6.17 1.70
CA ASN A 150 -9.55 7.03 2.39
C ASN A 150 -8.85 7.98 3.38
N TYR A 151 -7.82 7.49 4.07
CA TYR A 151 -7.02 8.33 4.96
C TYR A 151 -6.31 9.45 4.21
N LEU A 152 -5.62 9.13 3.11
CA LEU A 152 -4.93 10.12 2.29
C LEU A 152 -5.91 11.14 1.70
N PHE A 153 -7.08 10.68 1.28
CA PHE A 153 -8.13 11.54 0.72
C PHE A 153 -8.71 12.48 1.77
N GLU A 154 -9.08 11.97 2.95
CA GLU A 154 -9.63 12.79 4.05
C GLU A 154 -8.63 13.85 4.54
N ASN A 155 -7.34 13.51 4.53
CA ASN A 155 -6.26 14.41 4.93
C ASN A 155 -5.73 15.29 3.79
N LYS A 156 -6.41 15.30 2.62
CA LYS A 156 -6.06 16.11 1.45
C LYS A 156 -4.63 15.88 0.92
N VAL A 157 -4.08 14.72 1.16
CA VAL A 157 -2.82 14.27 0.57
C VAL A 157 -3.03 13.90 -0.89
N ILE A 158 -4.20 13.38 -1.19
CA ILE A 158 -4.70 13.15 -2.55
C ILE A 158 -6.09 13.78 -2.68
N TRP A 159 -6.44 14.24 -3.86
CA TRP A 159 -7.79 14.76 -4.17
C TRP A 159 -8.11 14.61 -5.65
N PHE A 160 -9.39 14.68 -5.98
CA PHE A 160 -9.84 14.78 -7.36
C PHE A 160 -10.29 16.21 -7.67
N ASP A 161 -9.89 16.72 -8.82
CA ASP A 161 -10.35 18.02 -9.33
C ASP A 161 -11.76 17.94 -9.94
N SER A 162 -12.24 19.07 -10.48
CA SER A 162 -13.54 19.17 -11.17
C SER A 162 -13.64 18.28 -12.41
N ASN A 163 -12.52 17.93 -13.02
CA ASN A 163 -12.42 17.02 -14.17
C ASN A 163 -12.28 15.55 -13.74
N LYS A 164 -12.39 15.28 -12.43
CA LYS A 164 -12.20 13.96 -11.82
C LYS A 164 -10.79 13.38 -12.06
N LYS A 165 -9.78 14.25 -12.08
CA LYS A 165 -8.38 13.88 -12.14
C LYS A 165 -7.77 13.88 -10.75
N LEU A 166 -7.03 12.81 -10.44
CA LEU A 166 -6.30 12.68 -9.20
C LEU A 166 -5.09 13.60 -9.19
N HIS A 167 -4.94 14.30 -8.10
CA HIS A 167 -3.75 15.08 -7.74
C HIS A 167 -3.13 14.51 -6.46
N ILE A 168 -1.84 14.77 -6.26
CA ILE A 168 -1.04 14.27 -5.14
C ILE A 168 -0.22 15.43 -4.57
N ASP A 169 -0.33 15.65 -3.26
CA ASP A 169 0.62 16.48 -2.52
C ASP A 169 1.75 15.60 -1.98
N PHE A 170 2.86 15.56 -2.70
CA PHE A 170 4.01 14.74 -2.36
C PHE A 170 4.67 15.11 -1.02
N ASP A 171 4.58 16.36 -0.61
CA ASP A 171 5.21 16.85 0.62
C ASP A 171 4.47 16.33 1.88
N LEU A 172 3.21 15.99 1.75
CA LEU A 172 2.39 15.49 2.86
C LEU A 172 2.44 13.97 3.05
N ILE A 173 2.88 13.20 2.05
CA ILE A 173 2.79 11.73 2.06
C ILE A 173 3.53 11.12 3.25
N GLY A 174 4.79 11.51 3.46
CA GLY A 174 5.61 10.94 4.53
C GLY A 174 5.00 11.17 5.91
N MET A 175 4.49 12.38 6.16
CA MET A 175 3.83 12.71 7.43
C MET A 175 2.51 11.96 7.60
N ALA A 176 1.72 11.84 6.54
CA ALA A 176 0.46 11.12 6.57
C ALA A 176 0.69 9.63 6.86
N ALA A 177 1.66 9.01 6.20
CA ALA A 177 2.04 7.62 6.45
C ALA A 177 2.50 7.40 7.90
N TYR A 178 3.32 8.30 8.43
CA TYR A 178 3.78 8.23 9.81
C TYR A 178 2.63 8.29 10.82
N ARG A 179 1.71 9.25 10.66
CA ARG A 179 0.54 9.39 11.54
C ARG A 179 -0.38 8.19 11.48
N LEU A 180 -0.63 7.68 10.28
CA LEU A 180 -1.49 6.51 10.12
C LEU A 180 -0.81 5.24 10.65
N LEU A 181 0.51 5.11 10.52
CA LEU A 181 1.29 4.05 11.14
C LEU A 181 1.18 4.12 12.67
N GLU A 182 1.31 5.30 13.26
CA GLU A 182 1.17 5.49 14.69
C GLU A 182 -0.22 5.08 15.19
N GLU A 183 -1.30 5.47 14.49
CA GLU A 183 -2.67 5.05 14.81
C GLU A 183 -2.79 3.52 14.74
N THR A 184 -2.22 2.90 13.72
CA THR A 184 -2.23 1.45 13.52
C THR A 184 -1.50 0.70 14.64
N ILE A 185 -0.32 1.18 15.04
CA ILE A 185 0.42 0.60 16.17
C ILE A 185 -0.38 0.71 17.47
N ARG A 186 -1.05 1.83 17.72
CA ARG A 186 -1.95 1.97 18.88
C ARG A 186 -3.08 0.94 18.87
N VAL A 187 -3.66 0.66 17.70
CA VAL A 187 -4.66 -0.40 17.54
C VAL A 187 -4.07 -1.76 17.88
N GLN A 188 -2.88 -2.10 17.40
CA GLN A 188 -2.22 -3.37 17.73
C GLN A 188 -1.92 -3.48 19.24
N LEU A 189 -1.41 -2.41 19.84
CA LEU A 189 -1.09 -2.35 21.29
C LEU A 189 -2.32 -2.44 22.18
N SER A 190 -3.49 -2.06 21.68
CA SER A 190 -4.76 -2.16 22.43
C SER A 190 -5.18 -3.60 22.71
N LYS A 191 -4.67 -4.57 21.97
CA LYS A 191 -4.96 -6.01 22.09
C LYS A 191 -6.46 -6.32 22.05
N THR A 192 -7.26 -5.57 21.31
CA THR A 192 -8.71 -5.80 21.25
C THR A 192 -9.24 -5.82 19.82
N ALA A 193 -10.02 -6.87 19.51
CA ALA A 193 -10.69 -6.98 18.22
C ALA A 193 -11.70 -5.85 17.98
N SER A 194 -12.27 -5.26 19.04
CA SER A 194 -13.20 -4.14 18.93
C SER A 194 -12.52 -2.86 18.43
N ASN A 195 -11.30 -2.56 18.89
CA ASN A 195 -10.54 -1.41 18.42
C ASN A 195 -10.08 -1.59 16.97
N ALA A 196 -9.65 -2.80 16.61
CA ALA A 196 -9.31 -3.13 15.22
C ALA A 196 -10.54 -2.98 14.29
N LYS A 197 -11.70 -3.47 14.72
CA LYS A 197 -12.96 -3.30 13.99
C LYS A 197 -13.35 -1.82 13.84
N ALA A 198 -13.23 -1.04 14.91
CA ALA A 198 -13.54 0.39 14.89
C ALA A 198 -12.64 1.15 13.91
N PHE A 199 -11.34 0.86 13.92
CA PHE A 199 -10.37 1.43 13.00
C PHE A 199 -10.70 1.08 11.54
N ILE A 200 -10.95 -0.20 11.24
CA ILE A 200 -11.30 -0.65 9.89
C ILE A 200 -12.61 -0.01 9.44
N ASN A 201 -13.64 0.03 10.30
CA ASN A 201 -14.92 0.65 9.94
C ASN A 201 -14.80 2.15 9.69
N ARG A 202 -13.88 2.83 10.37
CA ARG A 202 -13.62 4.26 10.14
C ARG A 202 -12.99 4.50 8.78
N TRP A 203 -11.98 3.71 8.41
CA TRP A 203 -11.15 4.00 7.26
C TRP A 203 -11.46 3.16 6.01
N ALA A 204 -11.92 1.93 6.14
CA ALA A 204 -12.24 1.08 4.99
C ALA A 204 -13.64 1.34 4.42
N VAL A 205 -13.97 2.60 4.18
CA VAL A 205 -15.28 3.03 3.66
C VAL A 205 -15.29 2.94 2.14
N TRP A 206 -16.34 2.28 1.59
CA TRP A 206 -16.58 2.26 0.16
C TRP A 206 -17.29 3.56 -0.28
N GLY A 207 -16.51 4.63 -0.38
CA GLY A 207 -16.97 5.98 -0.66
C GLY A 207 -17.23 6.27 -2.14
N GLU A 208 -17.58 7.52 -2.44
CA GLU A 208 -17.87 8.00 -3.80
C GLU A 208 -16.69 7.79 -4.75
N TRP A 209 -15.50 8.21 -4.35
CA TRP A 209 -14.30 8.12 -5.20
C TRP A 209 -13.83 6.68 -5.43
N SER A 210 -13.95 5.81 -4.44
CA SER A 210 -13.68 4.39 -4.62
C SER A 210 -14.64 3.76 -5.64
N ARG A 211 -15.93 4.14 -5.60
CA ARG A 211 -16.91 3.72 -6.60
C ARG A 211 -16.58 4.26 -7.97
N HIS A 212 -16.26 5.56 -8.06
CA HIS A 212 -15.87 6.19 -9.32
C HIS A 212 -14.68 5.48 -9.98
N ILE A 213 -13.62 5.19 -9.24
CA ILE A 213 -12.46 4.43 -9.74
C ILE A 213 -12.88 3.05 -10.24
N ALA A 214 -13.73 2.35 -9.47
CA ALA A 214 -14.21 1.03 -9.86
C ALA A 214 -15.07 1.07 -11.14
N ASP A 215 -15.87 2.10 -11.32
CA ASP A 215 -16.71 2.26 -12.51
C ASP A 215 -15.85 2.54 -13.74
N VAL A 216 -14.85 3.42 -13.63
CA VAL A 216 -13.89 3.68 -14.70
C VAL A 216 -13.12 2.41 -15.07
N GLN A 217 -12.66 1.64 -14.08
CA GLN A 217 -12.00 0.36 -14.35
C GLN A 217 -12.89 -0.63 -15.12
N ARG A 218 -14.19 -0.66 -14.79
CA ARG A 218 -15.18 -1.50 -15.48
C ARG A 218 -15.43 -1.02 -16.90
N GLU A 219 -15.61 0.29 -17.11
CA GLU A 219 -15.78 0.91 -18.42
C GLU A 219 -14.61 0.62 -19.35
N LEU A 220 -13.40 0.70 -18.83
CA LEU A 220 -12.17 0.43 -19.59
C LEU A 220 -11.84 -1.05 -19.75
N GLY A 221 -12.62 -1.94 -19.14
CA GLY A 221 -12.35 -3.37 -19.14
C GLY A 221 -11.08 -3.77 -18.38
N VAL A 222 -10.58 -2.87 -17.50
CA VAL A 222 -9.38 -3.12 -16.70
C VAL A 222 -9.73 -4.07 -15.56
N LYS A 223 -9.10 -5.23 -15.55
CA LYS A 223 -9.25 -6.20 -14.47
C LYS A 223 -8.40 -5.75 -13.28
N PRO A 224 -8.93 -5.77 -12.05
CA PRO A 224 -8.17 -5.41 -10.86
C PRO A 224 -7.16 -6.51 -10.45
N TYR A 225 -6.79 -7.36 -11.37
CA TYR A 225 -5.85 -8.46 -11.18
C TYR A 225 -4.76 -8.41 -12.26
N ILE A 226 -3.56 -8.61 -11.80
CA ILE A 226 -2.38 -8.81 -12.62
C ILE A 226 -2.60 -10.02 -13.52
N LYS A 227 -2.46 -9.86 -14.83
CA LYS A 227 -2.46 -10.96 -15.79
C LYS A 227 -1.10 -11.64 -15.71
N ILE A 228 -1.08 -12.88 -15.22
CA ILE A 228 0.13 -13.70 -15.27
C ILE A 228 0.37 -14.08 -16.74
N ILE A 229 1.41 -13.55 -17.34
CA ILE A 229 1.88 -14.01 -18.64
C ILE A 229 2.86 -15.14 -18.35
N THR A 230 2.39 -16.37 -18.48
CA THR A 230 3.25 -17.57 -18.48
C THR A 230 3.68 -17.86 -19.91
N ASN A 231 4.63 -17.12 -20.43
CA ASN A 231 5.39 -17.52 -21.59
C ASN A 231 6.71 -18.12 -21.08
N PHE A 232 6.77 -19.43 -21.06
CA PHE A 232 8.00 -20.19 -20.92
C PHE A 232 8.62 -20.38 -22.29
#